data_6693914e8c49623999e249899240102d
#
_entry.id   6693914e8c49623999e249899240102d
#
_cell.length_a   1.000
_cell.length_b   1.000
_cell.length_c   1.000
_cell.angle_alpha   90.00
_cell.angle_beta   90.00
_cell.angle_gamma   90.00
#
_symmetry.space_group_name_H-M   'P 1'
#
loop_
_entity.id
_entity.type
_entity.pdbx_description
1 polymer ?
#
loop_
_entity_poly.entity_id
_entity_poly.type
_entity_poly.pdbx_seq_one_letter_code
_entity_poly.pdbx_strand_id
1 'polypeptide(L)'
;MTKPILFFDMDDVLVDFQSGINKLSEAEKQEYGEYYDPDGTKHKAHYDDVPGIFAKMDPMKGAIEAVHKLAEKYDVYILSTAPWKNPTALNDKLKWVKDHFGAEEGSVFYKRVIFSHHKDLCHGDYLIDDRPHKCGAGNFSGELIHFDPKDPAARFHSWEEVVTYLMEK
;
A
#
# COMPACT_ATOMS: atom_id res chain seq x y z
N MET A 1 23.39 -17.66 0.11
CA MET A 1 22.01 -17.91 -0.34
C MET A 1 21.34 -16.56 -0.57
N THR A 2 20.60 -16.41 -1.66
CA THR A 2 19.81 -15.18 -1.92
C THR A 2 18.62 -15.15 -0.96
N LYS A 3 18.32 -13.97 -0.40
CA LYS A 3 17.13 -13.80 0.44
C LYS A 3 15.86 -13.96 -0.42
N PRO A 4 14.77 -14.53 0.13
CA PRO A 4 13.48 -14.52 -0.55
C PRO A 4 12.98 -13.11 -0.78
N ILE A 5 12.28 -12.88 -1.90
CA ILE A 5 11.72 -11.57 -2.28
C ILE A 5 10.38 -11.37 -1.61
N LEU A 6 10.24 -10.25 -0.90
CA LEU A 6 9.00 -9.84 -0.23
C LEU A 6 8.54 -8.48 -0.75
N PHE A 7 7.35 -8.45 -1.34
CA PHE A 7 6.68 -7.23 -1.77
C PHE A 7 5.70 -6.70 -0.74
N PHE A 8 5.67 -5.38 -0.57
CA PHE A 8 4.68 -4.65 0.22
C PHE A 8 3.82 -3.78 -0.71
N ASP A 9 2.50 -3.89 -0.64
CA ASP A 9 1.65 -2.81 -1.13
C ASP A 9 1.80 -1.58 -0.24
N MET A 10 1.27 -0.43 -0.66
CA MET A 10 1.33 0.80 0.14
C MET A 10 0.01 1.08 0.84
N ASP A 11 -1.06 1.30 0.08
CA ASP A 11 -2.34 1.78 0.63
C ASP A 11 -2.95 0.73 1.57
N ASP A 12 -3.32 1.16 2.77
CA ASP A 12 -3.84 0.31 3.88
C ASP A 12 -2.93 -0.86 4.30
N VAL A 13 -1.68 -0.88 3.80
CA VAL A 13 -0.61 -1.80 4.22
C VAL A 13 0.50 -1.04 4.93
N LEU A 14 1.24 -0.18 4.22
CA LEU A 14 2.29 0.68 4.80
C LEU A 14 1.75 2.04 5.23
N VAL A 15 0.74 2.57 4.52
CA VAL A 15 0.13 3.87 4.76
C VAL A 15 -1.31 3.73 5.20
N ASP A 16 -1.74 4.54 6.17
CA ASP A 16 -3.13 4.67 6.59
C ASP A 16 -3.87 5.61 5.63
N PHE A 17 -4.60 5.03 4.68
CA PHE A 17 -5.34 5.80 3.67
C PHE A 17 -6.37 6.74 4.31
N GLN A 18 -7.05 6.30 5.37
CA GLN A 18 -8.02 7.11 6.09
C GLN A 18 -7.40 8.38 6.69
N SER A 19 -6.13 8.32 7.12
CA SER A 19 -5.42 9.50 7.63
C SER A 19 -5.26 10.59 6.58
N GLY A 20 -5.08 10.21 5.31
CA GLY A 20 -5.06 11.13 4.18
C GLY A 20 -6.42 11.80 3.96
N ILE A 21 -7.50 11.02 3.96
CA ILE A 21 -8.88 11.55 3.84
C ILE A 21 -9.18 12.54 4.97
N ASN A 22 -8.78 12.24 6.19
CA ASN A 22 -9.04 13.11 7.35
C ASN A 22 -8.37 14.49 7.21
N LYS A 23 -7.31 14.59 6.44
CA LYS A 23 -6.56 15.84 6.17
C LYS A 23 -7.03 16.60 4.93
N LEU A 24 -8.02 16.08 4.19
CA LEU A 24 -8.63 16.80 3.07
C LEU A 24 -9.47 17.97 3.58
N SER A 25 -9.54 19.03 2.79
CA SER A 25 -10.48 20.12 3.00
C SER A 25 -11.93 19.66 2.82
N GLU A 26 -12.89 20.38 3.39
CA GLU A 26 -14.30 20.07 3.20
C GLU A 26 -14.74 20.15 1.73
N ALA A 27 -14.13 21.06 0.96
CA ALA A 27 -14.38 21.16 -0.48
C ALA A 27 -13.91 19.88 -1.24
N GLU A 28 -12.69 19.39 -0.94
CA GLU A 28 -12.19 18.13 -1.52
C GLU A 28 -13.04 16.94 -1.10
N LYS A 29 -13.44 16.86 0.17
CA LYS A 29 -14.31 15.78 0.66
C LYS A 29 -15.69 15.81 -0.03
N GLN A 30 -16.22 16.99 -0.33
CA GLN A 30 -17.48 17.14 -1.06
C GLN A 30 -17.32 16.77 -2.53
N GLU A 31 -16.24 17.24 -3.19
CA GLU A 31 -15.99 17.02 -4.61
C GLU A 31 -15.73 15.53 -4.93
N TYR A 32 -14.93 14.86 -4.12
CA TYR A 32 -14.50 13.47 -4.34
C TYR A 32 -15.26 12.45 -3.48
N GLY A 33 -16.21 12.90 -2.69
CA GLY A 33 -17.03 12.07 -1.81
C GLY A 33 -18.09 11.27 -2.55
N GLU A 34 -18.83 10.51 -1.78
CA GLU A 34 -20.02 9.81 -2.28
C GLU A 34 -21.13 10.80 -2.63
N TYR A 35 -21.79 10.61 -3.78
CA TYR A 35 -22.93 11.40 -4.18
C TYR A 35 -23.99 10.57 -4.90
N TYR A 36 -25.20 11.13 -5.02
CA TYR A 36 -26.32 10.52 -5.70
C TYR A 36 -26.81 11.44 -6.82
N ASP A 37 -27.07 10.86 -7.99
CA ASP A 37 -27.75 11.56 -9.08
C ASP A 37 -29.23 11.80 -8.76
N PRO A 38 -29.91 12.71 -9.47
CA PRO A 38 -31.33 12.97 -9.28
C PRO A 38 -32.23 11.74 -9.46
N ASP A 39 -31.81 10.74 -10.23
CA ASP A 39 -32.49 9.47 -10.43
C ASP A 39 -32.23 8.43 -9.32
N GLY A 40 -31.40 8.78 -8.32
CA GLY A 40 -31.04 7.90 -7.21
C GLY A 40 -29.82 7.03 -7.46
N THR A 41 -29.13 7.18 -8.61
CA THR A 41 -27.91 6.42 -8.87
C THR A 41 -26.80 6.87 -7.92
N LYS A 42 -26.23 5.89 -7.18
CA LYS A 42 -25.16 6.11 -6.21
C LYS A 42 -23.80 6.10 -6.88
N HIS A 43 -23.00 7.12 -6.63
CA HIS A 43 -21.60 7.21 -7.00
C HIS A 43 -20.72 7.07 -5.74
N LYS A 44 -19.80 6.12 -5.76
CA LYS A 44 -18.87 5.89 -4.64
C LYS A 44 -17.84 7.01 -4.56
N ALA A 45 -17.39 7.28 -3.36
CA ALA A 45 -16.23 8.15 -3.13
C ALA A 45 -14.99 7.63 -3.89
N HIS A 46 -14.20 8.55 -4.41
CA HIS A 46 -12.97 8.30 -5.16
C HIS A 46 -11.83 9.21 -4.68
N TYR A 47 -11.60 9.19 -3.37
CA TYR A 47 -10.58 10.02 -2.72
C TYR A 47 -9.15 9.74 -3.20
N ASP A 48 -8.91 8.56 -3.74
CA ASP A 48 -7.63 8.19 -4.38
C ASP A 48 -7.30 9.02 -5.63
N ASP A 49 -8.32 9.68 -6.24
CA ASP A 49 -8.13 10.62 -7.35
C ASP A 49 -7.75 12.04 -6.91
N VAL A 50 -7.82 12.36 -5.60
CA VAL A 50 -7.49 13.71 -5.08
C VAL A 50 -6.00 13.99 -5.24
N PRO A 51 -5.60 15.03 -6.00
CA PRO A 51 -4.19 15.40 -6.12
C PRO A 51 -3.58 15.73 -4.74
N GLY A 52 -2.41 15.18 -4.45
CA GLY A 52 -1.69 15.41 -3.20
C GLY A 52 -2.12 14.54 -2.02
N ILE A 53 -3.16 13.69 -2.13
CA ILE A 53 -3.64 12.89 -1.00
C ILE A 53 -2.56 11.94 -0.47
N PHE A 54 -1.79 11.31 -1.36
CA PHE A 54 -0.76 10.33 -0.96
C PHE A 54 0.42 10.95 -0.21
N ALA A 55 0.65 12.25 -0.35
CA ALA A 55 1.65 12.98 0.43
C ALA A 55 1.18 13.30 1.86
N LYS A 56 -0.13 13.20 2.14
CA LYS A 56 -0.74 13.56 3.42
C LYS A 56 -0.89 12.38 4.39
N MET A 57 -0.69 11.15 3.91
CA MET A 57 -0.97 9.93 4.69
C MET A 57 0.06 9.68 5.77
N ASP A 58 -0.40 9.22 6.92
CA ASP A 58 0.46 8.75 8.00
C ASP A 58 0.84 7.27 7.78
N PRO A 59 1.96 6.80 8.34
CA PRO A 59 2.28 5.39 8.32
C PRO A 59 1.22 4.56 9.06
N MET A 60 0.94 3.36 8.55
CA MET A 60 0.19 2.35 9.31
C MET A 60 0.95 2.00 10.59
N LYS A 61 0.22 1.86 11.70
CA LYS A 61 0.82 1.53 12.99
C LYS A 61 1.66 0.26 12.91
N GLY A 62 2.95 0.36 13.28
CA GLY A 62 3.89 -0.75 13.30
C GLY A 62 4.51 -1.09 11.93
N ALA A 63 4.11 -0.43 10.83
CA ALA A 63 4.58 -0.75 9.49
C ALA A 63 6.07 -0.49 9.30
N ILE A 64 6.58 0.64 9.79
CA ILE A 64 7.99 1.02 9.61
C ILE A 64 8.91 0.02 10.32
N GLU A 65 8.61 -0.30 11.59
CA GLU A 65 9.37 -1.27 12.37
C GLU A 65 9.31 -2.68 11.75
N ALA A 66 8.12 -3.07 11.25
CA ALA A 66 7.92 -4.36 10.59
C ALA A 66 8.77 -4.48 9.32
N VAL A 67 8.81 -3.45 8.47
CA VAL A 67 9.65 -3.44 7.26
C VAL A 67 11.12 -3.64 7.62
N HIS A 68 11.64 -2.87 8.58
CA HIS A 68 13.04 -3.01 9.00
C HIS A 68 13.34 -4.40 9.55
N LYS A 69 12.42 -4.96 10.34
CA LYS A 69 12.58 -6.31 10.90
C LYS A 69 12.58 -7.37 9.80
N LEU A 70 11.64 -7.29 8.85
CA LEU A 70 11.55 -8.24 7.74
C LEU A 70 12.72 -8.12 6.76
N ALA A 71 13.30 -6.93 6.59
CA ALA A 71 14.48 -6.72 5.75
C ALA A 71 15.75 -7.44 6.26
N GLU A 72 15.79 -7.85 7.53
CA GLU A 72 16.87 -8.70 8.06
C GLU A 72 16.90 -10.07 7.34
N LYS A 73 15.71 -10.62 7.00
CA LYS A 73 15.54 -11.96 6.44
C LYS A 73 15.21 -11.96 4.95
N TYR A 74 14.47 -10.96 4.47
CA TYR A 74 13.93 -10.86 3.13
C TYR A 74 14.63 -9.78 2.29
N ASP A 75 14.60 -9.96 0.98
CA ASP A 75 14.92 -8.91 0.01
C ASP A 75 13.63 -8.13 -0.30
N VAL A 76 13.50 -6.94 0.31
CA VAL A 76 12.23 -6.23 0.39
C VAL A 76 12.07 -5.19 -0.73
N TYR A 77 10.86 -5.10 -1.27
CA TYR A 77 10.45 -4.15 -2.31
C TYR A 77 9.05 -3.62 -2.04
N ILE A 78 8.76 -2.43 -2.52
CA ILE A 78 7.40 -1.92 -2.64
C ILE A 78 6.84 -2.32 -4.01
N LEU A 79 5.61 -2.85 -4.02
CA LEU A 79 4.83 -3.13 -5.23
C LEU A 79 3.43 -2.54 -5.04
N SER A 80 3.22 -1.34 -5.58
CA SER A 80 1.99 -0.58 -5.38
C SER A 80 1.40 -0.11 -6.69
N THR A 81 0.13 0.26 -6.67
CA THR A 81 -0.57 0.85 -7.81
C THR A 81 -0.74 2.35 -7.58
N ALA A 82 -0.45 3.15 -8.59
CA ALA A 82 -0.80 4.57 -8.58
C ALA A 82 -2.15 4.75 -9.31
N PRO A 83 -3.16 5.39 -8.69
CA PRO A 83 -4.46 5.63 -9.32
C PRO A 83 -4.31 6.37 -10.65
N TRP A 84 -4.98 5.85 -11.68
CA TRP A 84 -4.80 6.31 -13.06
C TRP A 84 -5.17 7.77 -13.28
N LYS A 85 -6.17 8.26 -12.56
CA LYS A 85 -6.68 9.64 -12.70
C LYS A 85 -5.97 10.65 -11.79
N ASN A 86 -5.19 10.20 -10.80
CA ASN A 86 -4.51 11.10 -9.88
C ASN A 86 -3.15 11.55 -10.47
N PRO A 87 -3.01 12.83 -10.87
CA PRO A 87 -1.82 13.29 -11.58
C PRO A 87 -0.57 13.37 -10.71
N THR A 88 -0.71 13.34 -9.37
CA THR A 88 0.44 13.46 -8.45
C THR A 88 0.81 12.15 -7.77
N ALA A 89 -0.02 11.11 -7.91
CA ALA A 89 0.08 9.88 -7.12
C ALA A 89 1.47 9.22 -7.15
N LEU A 90 2.09 9.10 -8.32
CA LEU A 90 3.42 8.48 -8.45
C LEU A 90 4.49 9.24 -7.67
N ASN A 91 4.53 10.56 -7.83
CA ASN A 91 5.52 11.41 -7.16
C ASN A 91 5.27 11.45 -5.64
N ASP A 92 4.02 11.55 -5.24
CA ASP A 92 3.64 11.62 -3.83
C ASP A 92 3.97 10.31 -3.09
N LYS A 93 3.66 9.17 -3.70
CA LYS A 93 4.01 7.86 -3.15
C LYS A 93 5.51 7.66 -3.04
N LEU A 94 6.26 8.01 -4.09
CA LEU A 94 7.72 7.92 -4.05
C LEU A 94 8.32 8.87 -3.01
N LYS A 95 7.80 10.10 -2.90
CA LYS A 95 8.21 11.05 -1.87
C LYS A 95 7.93 10.50 -0.47
N TRP A 96 6.74 9.97 -0.24
CA TRP A 96 6.35 9.35 1.03
C TRP A 96 7.33 8.24 1.46
N VAL A 97 7.72 7.37 0.51
CA VAL A 97 8.71 6.31 0.77
C VAL A 97 10.06 6.90 1.20
N LYS A 98 10.53 7.93 0.50
CA LYS A 98 11.79 8.60 0.83
C LYS A 98 11.75 9.29 2.19
N ASP A 99 10.63 9.93 2.53
CA ASP A 99 10.47 10.65 3.79
C ASP A 99 10.45 9.69 5.00
N HIS A 100 9.90 8.47 4.85
CA HIS A 100 9.72 7.54 5.97
C HIS A 100 10.80 6.44 6.05
N PHE A 101 11.43 6.10 4.94
CA PHE A 101 12.42 5.02 4.88
C PHE A 101 13.82 5.47 4.43
N GLY A 102 13.97 6.73 4.06
CA GLY A 102 15.22 7.29 3.57
C GLY A 102 15.33 7.30 2.04
N ALA A 103 16.12 8.25 1.53
CA ALA A 103 16.33 8.48 0.09
C ALA A 103 17.70 8.04 -0.40
N GLU A 104 18.65 7.81 0.50
CA GLU A 104 20.06 7.60 0.20
C GLU A 104 20.37 6.11 -0.05
N GLU A 105 21.49 5.87 -0.70
CA GLU A 105 22.03 4.53 -0.86
C GLU A 105 22.20 3.85 0.50
N GLY A 106 21.68 2.61 0.63
CA GLY A 106 21.62 1.90 1.90
C GLY A 106 20.28 2.01 2.63
N SER A 107 19.40 2.93 2.22
CA SER A 107 18.01 2.95 2.72
C SER A 107 17.25 1.71 2.24
N VAL A 108 16.34 1.18 3.06
CA VAL A 108 15.71 -0.13 2.85
C VAL A 108 15.00 -0.26 1.49
N PHE A 109 14.38 0.82 0.99
CA PHE A 109 13.69 0.83 -0.30
C PHE A 109 14.42 1.65 -1.39
N TYR A 110 15.71 1.96 -1.22
CA TYR A 110 16.48 2.67 -2.24
C TYR A 110 16.48 1.90 -3.57
N LYS A 111 15.89 2.50 -4.63
CA LYS A 111 15.70 1.88 -5.96
C LYS A 111 14.91 0.55 -5.94
N ARG A 112 14.03 0.37 -4.95
CA ARG A 112 13.24 -0.84 -4.72
C ARG A 112 11.74 -0.56 -4.67
N VAL A 113 11.25 0.33 -5.55
CA VAL A 113 9.84 0.69 -5.67
C VAL A 113 9.36 0.39 -7.08
N ILE A 114 8.30 -0.39 -7.18
CA ILE A 114 7.63 -0.77 -8.42
C ILE A 114 6.19 -0.26 -8.37
N PHE A 115 5.79 0.52 -9.37
CA PHE A 115 4.40 0.90 -9.57
C PHE A 115 3.81 0.11 -10.73
N SER A 116 2.75 -0.65 -10.49
CA SER A 116 2.10 -1.48 -11.49
C SER A 116 0.60 -1.65 -11.22
N HIS A 117 -0.20 -1.68 -12.28
CA HIS A 117 -1.59 -2.12 -12.25
C HIS A 117 -1.72 -3.65 -12.45
N HIS A 118 -0.59 -4.33 -12.66
CA HIS A 118 -0.48 -5.75 -12.96
C HIS A 118 0.55 -6.41 -12.04
N LYS A 119 0.17 -6.62 -10.76
CA LYS A 119 1.05 -7.23 -9.76
C LYS A 119 1.40 -8.68 -10.10
N ASP A 120 0.55 -9.36 -10.89
CA ASP A 120 0.76 -10.69 -11.44
C ASP A 120 1.96 -10.82 -12.38
N LEU A 121 2.42 -9.71 -12.97
CA LEU A 121 3.63 -9.69 -13.81
C LEU A 121 4.94 -9.60 -13.00
N CYS A 122 4.85 -9.34 -11.69
CA CYS A 122 6.01 -9.28 -10.82
C CYS A 122 6.24 -10.64 -10.14
N HIS A 123 7.49 -11.09 -10.16
CA HIS A 123 7.87 -12.38 -9.59
C HIS A 123 8.58 -12.19 -8.24
N GLY A 124 8.08 -12.88 -7.21
CA GLY A 124 8.63 -12.87 -5.86
C GLY A 124 8.04 -14.00 -5.03
N ASP A 125 8.53 -14.16 -3.80
CA ASP A 125 8.09 -15.25 -2.93
C ASP A 125 6.82 -14.87 -2.14
N TYR A 126 6.70 -13.59 -1.75
CA TYR A 126 5.59 -13.09 -0.93
C TYR A 126 5.12 -11.72 -1.40
N LEU A 127 3.81 -11.48 -1.32
CA LEU A 127 3.17 -10.18 -1.51
C LEU A 127 2.21 -9.91 -0.35
N ILE A 128 2.41 -8.82 0.40
CA ILE A 128 1.47 -8.34 1.42
C ILE A 128 0.58 -7.29 0.77
N ASP A 129 -0.75 -7.52 0.77
CA ASP A 129 -1.74 -6.69 0.08
C ASP A 129 -3.06 -6.70 0.85
N ASP A 130 -3.76 -5.56 0.89
CA ASP A 130 -5.08 -5.43 1.51
C ASP A 130 -6.23 -5.82 0.57
N ARG A 131 -5.96 -5.84 -0.74
CA ARG A 131 -6.97 -6.10 -1.78
C ARG A 131 -6.60 -7.27 -2.68
N PRO A 132 -6.77 -8.53 -2.19
CA PRO A 132 -6.29 -9.73 -2.86
C PRO A 132 -6.88 -9.99 -4.27
N HIS A 133 -7.93 -9.27 -4.65
CA HIS A 133 -8.59 -9.43 -5.96
C HIS A 133 -8.39 -8.22 -6.90
N LYS A 134 -7.52 -7.26 -6.54
CA LYS A 134 -7.30 -6.04 -7.34
C LYS A 134 -5.92 -6.03 -7.97
N CYS A 135 -5.82 -5.35 -9.10
CA CYS A 135 -4.54 -5.06 -9.79
C CYS A 135 -3.64 -6.30 -9.99
N GLY A 136 -4.25 -7.47 -10.26
CA GLY A 136 -3.51 -8.71 -10.49
C GLY A 136 -3.00 -9.42 -9.22
N ALA A 137 -3.22 -8.89 -8.02
CA ALA A 137 -2.69 -9.48 -6.77
C ALA A 137 -3.12 -10.95 -6.59
N GLY A 138 -4.36 -11.31 -6.94
CA GLY A 138 -4.88 -12.68 -6.84
C GLY A 138 -4.20 -13.71 -7.74
N ASN A 139 -3.47 -13.25 -8.77
CA ASN A 139 -2.69 -14.09 -9.69
C ASN A 139 -1.19 -13.95 -9.46
N PHE A 140 -0.77 -13.34 -8.36
CA PHE A 140 0.64 -13.27 -8.00
C PHE A 140 1.23 -14.68 -7.85
N SER A 141 2.44 -14.89 -8.39
CA SER A 141 3.02 -16.24 -8.50
C SER A 141 3.53 -16.81 -7.17
N GLY A 142 3.79 -15.96 -6.18
CA GLY A 142 4.20 -16.35 -4.83
C GLY A 142 3.03 -16.45 -3.86
N GLU A 143 3.32 -16.44 -2.57
CA GLU A 143 2.30 -16.43 -1.52
C GLU A 143 1.71 -15.02 -1.34
N LEU A 144 0.39 -14.88 -1.57
CA LEU A 144 -0.34 -13.66 -1.24
C LEU A 144 -0.72 -13.66 0.25
N ILE A 145 -0.26 -12.66 0.96
CA ILE A 145 -0.55 -12.42 2.38
C ILE A 145 -1.61 -11.33 2.46
N HIS A 146 -2.87 -11.73 2.65
CA HIS A 146 -3.99 -10.81 2.83
C HIS A 146 -3.90 -10.18 4.22
N PHE A 147 -3.58 -8.89 4.24
CA PHE A 147 -3.45 -8.05 5.44
C PHE A 147 -4.44 -6.92 5.38
N ASP A 148 -5.38 -6.88 6.31
CA ASP A 148 -6.28 -5.74 6.50
C ASP A 148 -6.77 -5.71 7.96
N PRO A 149 -6.43 -4.67 8.76
CA PRO A 149 -6.91 -4.54 10.13
C PRO A 149 -8.43 -4.41 10.27
N LYS A 150 -9.14 -4.09 9.19
CA LYS A 150 -10.59 -3.80 9.19
C LYS A 150 -11.44 -4.90 8.55
N ASP A 151 -10.86 -5.73 7.68
CA ASP A 151 -11.58 -6.82 7.03
C ASP A 151 -11.50 -8.11 7.87
N PRO A 152 -12.61 -8.60 8.44
CA PRO A 152 -12.60 -9.85 9.22
C PRO A 152 -12.24 -11.09 8.38
N ALA A 153 -12.29 -11.00 7.04
CA ALA A 153 -11.87 -12.07 6.15
C ALA A 153 -10.35 -12.04 5.85
N ALA A 154 -9.64 -11.00 6.26
CA ALA A 154 -8.19 -10.94 6.11
C ALA A 154 -7.51 -12.02 6.96
N ARG A 155 -6.37 -12.50 6.47
CA ARG A 155 -5.58 -13.50 7.20
C ARG A 155 -4.85 -12.90 8.41
N PHE A 156 -4.42 -11.65 8.28
CA PHE A 156 -3.68 -10.93 9.32
C PHE A 156 -4.27 -9.53 9.51
N HIS A 157 -4.34 -9.11 10.77
CA HIS A 157 -4.96 -7.85 11.19
C HIS A 157 -3.96 -6.89 11.87
N SER A 158 -2.72 -7.33 12.09
CA SER A 158 -1.66 -6.51 12.66
C SER A 158 -0.30 -6.84 12.06
N TRP A 159 0.61 -5.85 12.07
CA TRP A 159 1.99 -6.06 11.64
C TRP A 159 2.75 -7.04 12.53
N GLU A 160 2.39 -7.15 13.81
CA GLU A 160 2.96 -8.13 14.73
C GLU A 160 2.68 -9.58 14.26
N GLU A 161 1.44 -9.86 13.85
CA GLU A 161 1.07 -11.17 13.30
C GLU A 161 1.82 -11.49 12.01
N VAL A 162 1.92 -10.52 11.08
CA VAL A 162 2.65 -10.70 9.81
C VAL A 162 4.14 -10.96 10.06
N VAL A 163 4.76 -10.16 10.94
CA VAL A 163 6.18 -10.32 11.28
C VAL A 163 6.43 -11.69 11.92
N THR A 164 5.60 -12.09 12.88
CA THR A 164 5.72 -13.41 13.53
C THR A 164 5.65 -14.51 12.47
N TYR A 165 4.63 -14.49 11.62
CA TYR A 165 4.46 -15.50 10.57
C TYR A 165 5.65 -15.58 9.62
N LEU A 166 6.12 -14.45 9.11
CA LEU A 166 7.22 -14.42 8.13
C LEU A 166 8.58 -14.72 8.75
N MET A 167 8.80 -14.36 10.00
CA MET A 167 10.07 -14.67 10.68
C MET A 167 10.21 -16.16 11.04
N GLU A 168 9.10 -16.89 11.13
CA GLU A 168 9.08 -18.36 11.38
C GLU A 168 9.25 -19.20 10.10
N LYS A 169 9.08 -18.64 8.89
CA LYS A 169 9.29 -19.32 7.60
C LYS A 169 10.76 -19.61 7.34
#